data_10df5039fff5a58cbd584424ef719465
#
_entry.id   10df5039fff5a58cbd584424ef719465
#
_cell.length_a   1.000
_cell.length_b   1.000
_cell.length_c   1.000
_cell.angle_alpha   90.00
_cell.angle_beta   90.00
_cell.angle_gamma   90.00
#
_symmetry.space_group_name_H-M   'P 1'
#
loop_
_entity.id
_entity.type
_entity.pdbx_description
1 polymer ?
#
loop_
_entity_poly.entity_id
_entity_poly.type
_entity_poly.pdbx_seq_one_letter_code
_entity_poly.pdbx_strand_id
1 'polypeptide(L)'
;GVLCGRLTREEANLLFGRDTVGDAMTESAVLVGDVALPADAKVRFTHRDGVGLDEHKVAVPKAKYDFETAECSAPYTAVIEWSGWSDDPALPLLDDLLAGATAEGLAFGGRTTRGYGRMAAEIHKKVFHFPADLDAWLAFDPDTADAFADADAVAGRETVPQENVLCAELRMTGSFIVRRYTSDVAVDEDKSGPDYCALENGNGRPVLPGTGWAGAFRHHMRAMLDEMGGTAQQKADVNALFGYSDDGVLKKRSALAFDETEISGGQAYTLTRNALDRFTAGTASKALYTSCVQQGGQGTLTIRLRRGALDVFQRQLLGAALLDLDRGYLTVGGENSVGRGRATITALTLNGYPLQKEDLLHALTEVEK
;
A
#
# COMPACT_ATOMS: atom_id res chain seq x y z
N GLY A 1 -9.75 -1.05 13.78
CA GLY A 1 -10.00 -0.02 14.78
C GLY A 1 -8.75 0.39 15.51
N VAL A 2 -8.27 -0.39 16.49
CA VAL A 2 -7.04 -0.08 17.25
C VAL A 2 -5.83 0.16 16.36
N LEU A 3 -5.63 -0.67 15.36
CA LEU A 3 -4.52 -0.54 14.41
C LEU A 3 -4.60 0.74 13.56
N CYS A 4 -5.78 1.29 13.36
CA CYS A 4 -6.02 2.54 12.65
C CYS A 4 -6.13 3.75 13.59
N GLY A 5 -6.06 3.54 14.92
CA GLY A 5 -6.22 4.61 15.90
C GLY A 5 -7.67 5.07 16.13
N ARG A 6 -8.65 4.32 15.61
CA ARG A 6 -10.08 4.65 15.77
C ARG A 6 -10.66 4.20 17.11
N LEU A 7 -10.09 3.13 17.69
CA LEU A 7 -10.48 2.59 18.97
C LEU A 7 -9.27 2.49 19.88
N THR A 8 -9.46 2.73 21.15
CA THR A 8 -8.53 2.31 22.18
C THR A 8 -8.52 0.79 22.31
N ARG A 9 -7.55 0.24 23.03
CA ARG A 9 -7.48 -1.20 23.28
C ARG A 9 -8.68 -1.70 24.09
N GLU A 10 -9.17 -0.89 25.02
CA GLU A 10 -10.34 -1.20 25.86
C GLU A 10 -11.62 -1.23 25.02
N GLU A 11 -11.84 -0.23 24.17
CA GLU A 11 -12.98 -0.21 23.26
C GLU A 11 -12.94 -1.38 22.26
N ALA A 12 -11.78 -1.74 21.75
CA ALA A 12 -11.65 -2.89 20.88
C ALA A 12 -11.97 -4.19 21.61
N ASN A 13 -11.61 -4.31 22.91
CA ASN A 13 -11.95 -5.47 23.72
C ASN A 13 -13.45 -5.58 23.98
N LEU A 14 -14.18 -4.47 24.03
CA LEU A 14 -15.66 -4.51 24.14
C LEU A 14 -16.31 -5.11 22.89
N LEU A 15 -15.79 -4.80 21.70
CA LEU A 15 -16.33 -5.31 20.44
C LEU A 15 -15.87 -6.75 20.13
N PHE A 16 -14.57 -7.00 20.24
CA PHE A 16 -13.92 -8.20 19.71
C PHE A 16 -13.48 -9.18 20.80
N GLY A 17 -13.89 -8.94 22.03
CA GLY A 17 -13.53 -9.81 23.15
C GLY A 17 -12.06 -9.66 23.57
N ARG A 18 -11.70 -10.39 24.60
CA ARG A 18 -10.37 -10.38 25.19
C ARG A 18 -9.90 -11.80 25.47
N ASP A 19 -8.73 -12.12 24.96
CA ASP A 19 -7.99 -13.33 25.29
C ASP A 19 -6.74 -12.94 26.09
N THR A 20 -6.74 -13.20 27.41
CA THR A 20 -5.58 -13.01 28.28
C THR A 20 -5.37 -14.23 29.14
N VAL A 21 -4.18 -14.78 29.08
CA VAL A 21 -3.76 -15.88 29.95
C VAL A 21 -3.82 -15.40 31.41
N GLY A 22 -4.79 -15.94 32.17
CA GLY A 22 -4.93 -15.69 33.61
C GLY A 22 -6.09 -14.76 34.04
N ASP A 23 -6.71 -14.02 33.12
CA ASP A 23 -7.90 -13.19 33.38
C ASP A 23 -9.17 -13.82 32.75
N ALA A 24 -10.35 -13.35 33.16
CA ALA A 24 -11.60 -13.77 32.56
C ALA A 24 -11.61 -13.45 31.06
N MET A 25 -11.72 -14.49 30.22
CA MET A 25 -11.93 -14.35 28.78
C MET A 25 -13.32 -13.74 28.56
N THR A 26 -13.42 -12.82 27.61
CA THR A 26 -14.69 -12.29 27.13
C THR A 26 -14.86 -12.64 25.66
N GLU A 27 -16.01 -13.13 25.28
CA GLU A 27 -16.33 -13.44 23.89
C GLU A 27 -16.48 -12.16 23.08
N SER A 28 -16.27 -12.28 21.76
CA SER A 28 -16.55 -11.21 20.83
C SER A 28 -18.06 -11.01 20.69
N ALA A 29 -18.52 -9.77 20.82
CA ALA A 29 -19.89 -9.40 20.49
C ALA A 29 -20.13 -9.29 18.99
N VAL A 30 -19.05 -9.23 18.20
CA VAL A 30 -19.07 -9.09 16.74
C VAL A 30 -18.56 -10.37 16.11
N LEU A 31 -19.37 -10.97 15.25
CA LEU A 31 -18.98 -12.08 14.37
C LEU A 31 -18.67 -11.49 12.99
N VAL A 32 -17.54 -11.87 12.43
CA VAL A 32 -17.14 -11.47 11.09
C VAL A 32 -17.05 -12.72 10.23
N GLY A 33 -17.93 -12.81 9.26
CA GLY A 33 -17.93 -13.91 8.30
C GLY A 33 -16.75 -13.83 7.32
N ASP A 34 -16.57 -14.89 6.56
CA ASP A 34 -15.58 -14.91 5.50
C ASP A 34 -15.94 -13.90 4.39
N VAL A 35 -14.92 -13.35 3.78
CA VAL A 35 -15.10 -12.46 2.64
C VAL A 35 -15.30 -13.29 1.39
N ALA A 36 -16.48 -13.22 0.80
CA ALA A 36 -16.82 -13.95 -0.41
C ALA A 36 -16.67 -13.10 -1.68
N LEU A 37 -16.34 -13.77 -2.75
CA LEU A 37 -16.39 -13.22 -4.11
C LEU A 37 -17.57 -13.85 -4.86
N PRO A 38 -18.21 -13.11 -5.80
CA PRO A 38 -19.17 -13.71 -6.71
C PRO A 38 -18.56 -14.92 -7.43
N ALA A 39 -19.36 -15.97 -7.65
CA ALA A 39 -18.89 -17.22 -8.25
C ALA A 39 -18.30 -17.04 -9.67
N ASP A 40 -18.71 -16.00 -10.37
CA ASP A 40 -18.24 -15.62 -11.71
C ASP A 40 -17.11 -14.58 -11.70
N ALA A 41 -16.65 -14.17 -10.50
CA ALA A 41 -15.58 -13.20 -10.37
C ALA A 41 -14.28 -13.70 -10.99
N LYS A 42 -13.71 -12.89 -11.88
CA LYS A 42 -12.42 -13.18 -12.49
C LYS A 42 -11.32 -12.68 -11.58
N VAL A 43 -10.74 -13.59 -10.82
CA VAL A 43 -9.55 -13.32 -9.99
C VAL A 43 -8.31 -13.61 -10.79
N ARG A 44 -7.38 -12.68 -10.82
CA ARG A 44 -6.03 -12.87 -11.39
C ARG A 44 -5.03 -12.95 -10.25
N PHE A 45 -4.23 -13.99 -10.28
CA PHE A 45 -3.11 -14.16 -9.36
C PHE A 45 -1.84 -13.68 -10.04
N THR A 46 -1.13 -12.75 -9.39
CA THR A 46 0.15 -12.24 -9.90
C THR A 46 1.25 -12.52 -8.88
N HIS A 47 2.33 -13.12 -9.36
CA HIS A 47 3.54 -13.32 -8.56
C HIS A 47 4.35 -12.03 -8.51
N ARG A 48 4.79 -11.67 -7.33
CA ARG A 48 5.57 -10.48 -7.05
C ARG A 48 6.86 -10.87 -6.36
N ASP A 49 7.98 -10.55 -6.99
CA ASP A 49 9.30 -10.69 -6.40
C ASP A 49 9.67 -9.46 -5.57
N GLY A 50 10.29 -9.66 -4.44
CA GLY A 50 10.89 -8.62 -3.64
C GLY A 50 12.30 -9.00 -3.22
N VAL A 51 13.13 -7.99 -3.02
CA VAL A 51 14.48 -8.18 -2.51
C VAL A 51 14.80 -7.09 -1.50
N GLY A 52 15.34 -7.49 -0.35
CA GLY A 52 15.92 -6.55 0.60
C GLY A 52 17.23 -5.99 0.05
N LEU A 53 17.35 -4.67 0.03
CA LEU A 53 18.58 -3.98 -0.36
C LEU A 53 19.25 -3.39 0.88
N ASP A 54 20.57 -3.43 0.90
CA ASP A 54 21.39 -2.74 1.89
C ASP A 54 21.48 -1.22 1.62
N GLU A 55 22.30 -0.53 2.38
CA GLU A 55 22.53 0.92 2.26
C GLU A 55 23.21 1.33 0.94
N HIS A 56 23.88 0.39 0.28
CA HIS A 56 24.52 0.58 -1.03
C HIS A 56 23.63 0.17 -2.21
N LYS A 57 22.34 -0.16 -1.96
CA LYS A 57 21.39 -0.71 -2.95
C LYS A 57 21.83 -2.06 -3.53
N VAL A 58 22.64 -2.81 -2.80
CA VAL A 58 23.03 -4.17 -3.15
C VAL A 58 22.08 -5.15 -2.47
N ALA A 59 21.74 -6.25 -3.16
CA ALA A 59 20.86 -7.27 -2.60
C ALA A 59 21.51 -7.94 -1.38
N VAL A 60 20.81 -7.90 -0.25
CA VAL A 60 21.22 -8.64 0.95
C VAL A 60 21.12 -10.14 0.69
N PRO A 61 22.15 -10.93 1.00
CA PRO A 61 22.08 -12.37 0.83
C PRO A 61 20.87 -12.98 1.53
N LYS A 62 20.14 -13.87 0.85
CA LYS A 62 18.92 -14.56 1.34
C LYS A 62 17.72 -13.63 1.65
N ALA A 63 17.74 -12.36 1.21
CA ALA A 63 16.64 -11.41 1.40
C ALA A 63 15.72 -11.32 0.19
N LYS A 64 15.84 -12.22 -0.79
CA LYS A 64 14.83 -12.39 -1.84
C LYS A 64 13.61 -13.10 -1.23
N TYR A 65 12.43 -12.58 -1.52
CA TYR A 65 11.15 -13.18 -1.16
C TYR A 65 10.18 -13.01 -2.33
N ASP A 66 9.24 -13.89 -2.42
CA ASP A 66 8.14 -13.86 -3.36
C ASP A 66 6.81 -13.89 -2.60
N PHE A 67 5.78 -13.40 -3.22
CA PHE A 67 4.41 -13.48 -2.73
C PHE A 67 3.43 -13.39 -3.89
N GLU A 68 2.27 -13.94 -3.68
CA GLU A 68 1.18 -13.89 -4.63
C GLU A 68 0.16 -12.83 -4.22
N THR A 69 -0.37 -12.10 -5.19
CA THR A 69 -1.46 -11.15 -5.00
C THR A 69 -2.66 -11.59 -5.81
N ALA A 70 -3.83 -11.53 -5.18
CA ALA A 70 -5.11 -11.71 -5.86
C ALA A 70 -5.64 -10.34 -6.30
N GLU A 71 -5.86 -10.17 -7.59
CA GLU A 71 -6.41 -8.95 -8.18
C GLU A 71 -7.81 -9.25 -8.74
N CYS A 72 -8.81 -8.53 -8.24
CA CYS A 72 -10.18 -8.65 -8.67
C CYS A 72 -10.86 -7.28 -8.69
N SER A 73 -11.64 -7.02 -9.75
CA SER A 73 -12.46 -5.80 -9.86
C SER A 73 -13.89 -5.99 -9.38
N ALA A 74 -14.31 -7.23 -9.12
CA ALA A 74 -15.62 -7.51 -8.55
C ALA A 74 -15.68 -7.09 -7.07
N PRO A 75 -16.84 -6.66 -6.58
CA PRO A 75 -17.01 -6.36 -5.16
C PRO A 75 -16.84 -7.64 -4.32
N TYR A 76 -16.16 -7.47 -3.18
CA TYR A 76 -16.10 -8.49 -2.15
C TYR A 76 -17.25 -8.27 -1.19
N THR A 77 -17.94 -9.34 -0.79
CA THR A 77 -19.01 -9.28 0.19
C THR A 77 -18.57 -9.95 1.49
N ALA A 78 -18.87 -9.32 2.61
CA ALA A 78 -18.71 -9.88 3.94
C ALA A 78 -19.91 -9.55 4.79
N VAL A 79 -20.35 -10.50 5.64
CA VAL A 79 -21.39 -10.29 6.62
C VAL A 79 -20.75 -10.09 7.99
N ILE A 80 -21.17 -9.03 8.68
CA ILE A 80 -20.78 -8.74 10.05
C ILE A 80 -22.05 -8.82 10.88
N GLU A 81 -22.07 -9.68 11.88
CA GLU A 81 -23.17 -9.84 12.79
C GLU A 81 -22.79 -9.30 14.17
N TRP A 82 -23.69 -8.57 14.79
CA TRP A 82 -23.59 -8.16 16.19
C TRP A 82 -24.86 -8.56 16.93
N SER A 83 -24.67 -9.10 18.12
CA SER A 83 -25.78 -9.44 19.01
C SER A 83 -25.53 -8.90 20.41
N GLY A 84 -26.53 -8.24 20.98
CA GLY A 84 -26.44 -7.62 22.29
C GLY A 84 -27.70 -6.83 22.66
N TRP A 85 -27.63 -6.12 23.76
CA TRP A 85 -28.72 -5.26 24.22
C TRP A 85 -28.67 -3.92 23.51
N SER A 86 -29.82 -3.28 23.30
CA SER A 86 -29.93 -1.99 22.63
C SER A 86 -29.20 -0.84 23.35
N ASP A 87 -28.90 -0.98 24.63
CA ASP A 87 -28.16 -0.05 25.48
C ASP A 87 -26.69 -0.48 25.69
N ASP A 88 -26.23 -1.49 24.95
CA ASP A 88 -24.83 -1.97 25.04
C ASP A 88 -23.85 -0.87 24.58
N PRO A 89 -22.85 -0.51 25.40
CA PRO A 89 -21.84 0.50 25.06
C PRO A 89 -20.99 0.13 23.83
N ALA A 90 -20.97 -1.13 23.40
CA ALA A 90 -20.27 -1.56 22.20
C ALA A 90 -20.97 -1.12 20.90
N LEU A 91 -22.31 -0.98 20.93
CA LEU A 91 -23.07 -0.65 19.72
C LEU A 91 -22.71 0.71 19.08
N PRO A 92 -22.60 1.82 19.82
CA PRO A 92 -22.13 3.09 19.26
C PRO A 92 -20.71 3.01 18.69
N LEU A 93 -19.83 2.20 19.29
CA LEU A 93 -18.48 1.99 18.78
C LEU A 93 -18.49 1.24 17.44
N LEU A 94 -19.36 0.24 17.31
CA LEU A 94 -19.55 -0.46 16.05
C LEU A 94 -20.09 0.48 14.96
N ASP A 95 -21.13 1.26 15.28
CA ASP A 95 -21.68 2.23 14.34
C ASP A 95 -20.66 3.27 13.88
N ASP A 96 -19.80 3.77 14.78
CA ASP A 96 -18.71 4.67 14.43
C ASP A 96 -17.64 4.01 13.55
N LEU A 97 -17.34 2.72 13.79
CA LEU A 97 -16.42 1.96 12.93
C LEU A 97 -16.98 1.76 11.52
N LEU A 98 -18.25 1.40 11.41
CA LEU A 98 -18.93 1.19 10.12
C LEU A 98 -19.03 2.50 9.35
N ALA A 99 -19.47 3.60 9.98
CA ALA A 99 -19.51 4.91 9.37
C ALA A 99 -18.14 5.40 8.90
N GLY A 100 -17.11 5.15 9.69
CA GLY A 100 -15.73 5.43 9.32
C GLY A 100 -15.23 4.57 8.15
N ALA A 101 -15.61 3.31 8.08
CA ALA A 101 -15.27 2.41 6.97
C ALA A 101 -15.93 2.86 5.67
N THR A 102 -17.19 3.32 5.72
CA THR A 102 -17.87 3.91 4.56
C THR A 102 -17.18 5.18 4.07
N ALA A 103 -16.70 6.04 4.99
CA ALA A 103 -16.07 7.31 4.63
C ALA A 103 -14.64 7.17 4.08
N GLU A 104 -13.83 6.28 4.66
CA GLU A 104 -12.38 6.19 4.39
C GLU A 104 -11.96 4.87 3.72
N GLY A 105 -12.89 3.94 3.57
CA GLY A 105 -12.60 2.59 3.11
C GLY A 105 -11.94 1.72 4.19
N LEU A 106 -11.54 0.54 3.76
CA LEU A 106 -10.92 -0.49 4.59
C LEU A 106 -9.59 -0.95 3.99
N ALA A 107 -8.76 -1.56 4.82
CA ALA A 107 -7.53 -2.20 4.38
C ALA A 107 -7.45 -3.62 4.96
N PHE A 108 -7.39 -4.60 4.09
CA PHE A 108 -7.34 -6.02 4.42
C PHE A 108 -6.05 -6.69 3.95
N GLY A 109 -5.71 -7.79 4.58
CA GLY A 109 -4.60 -8.64 4.20
C GLY A 109 -3.24 -8.07 4.60
N GLY A 110 -2.23 -8.55 3.93
CA GLY A 110 -0.85 -8.17 4.18
C GLY A 110 -0.41 -6.93 3.39
N ARG A 111 0.70 -6.33 3.80
CA ARG A 111 1.39 -5.23 3.07
C ARG A 111 0.53 -4.00 2.80
N THR A 112 -0.45 -3.71 3.65
CA THR A 112 -1.35 -2.55 3.51
C THR A 112 -0.63 -1.20 3.49
N THR A 113 0.58 -1.12 4.06
CA THR A 113 1.45 0.07 3.97
C THR A 113 2.27 0.13 2.67
N ARG A 114 2.04 -0.81 1.76
CA ARG A 114 2.67 -0.88 0.43
C ARG A 114 1.63 -0.88 -0.70
N GLY A 115 0.41 -0.39 -0.39
CA GLY A 115 -0.66 -0.21 -1.36
C GLY A 115 -1.55 -1.42 -1.62
N TYR A 116 -1.37 -2.50 -0.86
CA TYR A 116 -2.21 -3.70 -1.03
C TYR A 116 -3.44 -3.67 -0.12
N GLY A 117 -4.53 -4.30 -0.60
CA GLY A 117 -5.73 -4.58 0.19
C GLY A 117 -6.57 -3.36 0.58
N ARG A 118 -6.39 -2.21 -0.06
CA ARG A 118 -7.26 -1.06 0.16
C ARG A 118 -8.52 -1.18 -0.68
N MET A 119 -9.67 -0.99 -0.04
CA MET A 119 -11.00 -1.16 -0.62
C MET A 119 -11.91 -0.02 -0.17
N ALA A 120 -12.73 0.49 -1.09
CA ALA A 120 -13.91 1.26 -0.72
C ALA A 120 -14.93 0.33 -0.06
N ALA A 121 -15.69 0.81 0.89
CA ALA A 121 -16.73 0.04 1.57
C ALA A 121 -18.09 0.70 1.33
N GLU A 122 -19.05 -0.12 0.92
CA GLU A 122 -20.46 0.19 0.92
C GLU A 122 -21.12 -0.72 1.95
N ILE A 123 -21.80 -0.16 2.95
CA ILE A 123 -22.28 -0.90 4.11
C ILE A 123 -23.78 -0.71 4.21
N HIS A 124 -24.49 -1.81 4.32
CA HIS A 124 -25.92 -1.85 4.56
C HIS A 124 -26.18 -2.51 5.93
N LYS A 125 -27.09 -1.94 6.73
CA LYS A 125 -27.40 -2.39 8.08
C LYS A 125 -28.87 -2.81 8.16
N LYS A 126 -29.10 -4.04 8.63
CA LYS A 126 -30.42 -4.56 8.95
C LYS A 126 -30.48 -4.86 10.44
N VAL A 127 -31.54 -4.45 11.10
CA VAL A 127 -31.70 -4.58 12.55
C VAL A 127 -32.95 -5.41 12.85
N PHE A 128 -32.82 -6.38 13.75
CA PHE A 128 -33.93 -7.20 14.27
C PHE A 128 -34.05 -6.96 15.76
N HIS A 129 -35.25 -6.59 16.21
CA HIS A 129 -35.57 -6.35 17.62
C HIS A 129 -36.34 -7.52 18.22
N PHE A 130 -35.72 -8.24 19.15
CA PHE A 130 -36.36 -9.36 19.81
C PHE A 130 -37.25 -8.88 20.99
N PRO A 131 -38.39 -9.55 21.23
CA PRO A 131 -38.92 -10.73 20.52
C PRO A 131 -39.75 -10.38 19.25
N ALA A 132 -39.98 -9.11 18.92
CA ALA A 132 -40.93 -8.71 17.90
C ALA A 132 -40.57 -9.22 16.49
N ASP A 133 -39.28 -9.22 16.14
CA ASP A 133 -38.80 -9.59 14.82
C ASP A 133 -38.27 -11.03 14.71
N LEU A 134 -38.64 -11.91 15.67
CA LEU A 134 -38.10 -13.26 15.73
C LEU A 134 -38.39 -14.06 14.44
N ASP A 135 -39.63 -13.99 13.92
CA ASP A 135 -40.00 -14.74 12.71
C ASP A 135 -39.27 -14.19 11.46
N ALA A 136 -39.11 -12.88 11.39
CA ALA A 136 -38.36 -12.25 10.31
C ALA A 136 -36.87 -12.62 10.35
N TRP A 137 -36.30 -12.67 11.54
CA TRP A 137 -34.91 -13.10 11.72
C TRP A 137 -34.70 -14.59 11.39
N LEU A 138 -35.63 -15.45 11.79
CA LEU A 138 -35.57 -16.89 11.48
C LEU A 138 -35.68 -17.16 9.97
N ALA A 139 -36.37 -16.29 9.24
CA ALA A 139 -36.51 -16.39 7.78
C ALA A 139 -35.37 -15.67 7.00
N PHE A 140 -34.55 -14.91 7.70
CA PHE A 140 -33.46 -14.15 7.08
C PHE A 140 -32.26 -15.03 6.75
N ASP A 141 -31.84 -15.00 5.49
CA ASP A 141 -30.62 -15.67 5.02
C ASP A 141 -29.69 -14.60 4.42
N PRO A 142 -28.58 -14.25 5.11
CA PRO A 142 -27.65 -13.21 4.67
C PRO A 142 -26.93 -13.53 3.35
N ASP A 143 -26.93 -14.79 2.92
CA ASP A 143 -26.24 -15.24 1.71
C ASP A 143 -27.10 -15.09 0.44
N THR A 144 -28.37 -14.70 0.57
CA THR A 144 -29.22 -14.44 -0.59
C THR A 144 -28.88 -13.09 -1.23
N ALA A 145 -28.97 -13.03 -2.56
CA ALA A 145 -28.55 -11.86 -3.34
C ALA A 145 -29.28 -10.56 -2.98
N ASP A 146 -30.49 -10.67 -2.46
CA ASP A 146 -31.39 -9.56 -2.07
C ASP A 146 -31.58 -9.40 -0.57
N ALA A 147 -30.80 -10.13 0.25
CA ALA A 147 -30.92 -10.12 1.72
C ALA A 147 -30.92 -8.72 2.33
N PHE A 148 -30.16 -7.80 1.75
CA PHE A 148 -30.00 -6.43 2.21
C PHE A 148 -30.65 -5.38 1.29
N ALA A 149 -31.50 -5.78 0.34
CA ALA A 149 -32.10 -4.86 -0.61
C ALA A 149 -32.97 -3.78 0.03
N ASP A 150 -33.60 -4.09 1.17
CA ASP A 150 -34.41 -3.20 2.00
C ASP A 150 -33.67 -2.65 3.23
N ALA A 151 -32.36 -2.88 3.32
CA ALA A 151 -31.56 -2.47 4.47
C ALA A 151 -31.11 -1.01 4.35
N ASP A 152 -30.96 -0.36 5.49
CA ASP A 152 -30.49 1.03 5.54
C ASP A 152 -29.01 1.12 5.17
N ALA A 153 -28.68 2.00 4.23
CA ALA A 153 -27.30 2.32 3.92
C ALA A 153 -26.65 3.08 5.08
N VAL A 154 -25.49 2.62 5.54
CA VAL A 154 -24.73 3.32 6.55
C VAL A 154 -24.02 4.51 5.93
N ALA A 155 -24.50 5.72 6.25
CA ALA A 155 -23.88 6.95 5.78
C ALA A 155 -22.47 7.09 6.35
N GLY A 156 -21.53 7.47 5.51
CA GLY A 156 -20.19 7.86 5.97
C GLY A 156 -20.30 9.07 6.91
N ARG A 157 -19.66 9.00 8.06
CA ARG A 157 -19.57 10.14 8.98
C ARG A 157 -18.30 10.92 8.65
N GLU A 158 -18.39 12.23 8.67
CA GLU A 158 -17.20 13.07 8.65
C GLU A 158 -16.37 12.79 9.92
N THR A 159 -15.29 12.07 9.73
CA THR A 159 -14.35 11.70 10.80
C THR A 159 -13.05 12.46 10.58
N VAL A 160 -12.31 12.70 11.65
CA VAL A 160 -10.94 13.19 11.48
C VAL A 160 -10.15 12.09 10.78
N PRO A 161 -9.67 12.30 9.54
CA PRO A 161 -8.96 11.26 8.82
C PRO A 161 -7.74 10.77 9.60
N GLN A 162 -7.53 9.46 9.63
CA GLN A 162 -6.39 8.86 10.34
C GLN A 162 -5.06 9.04 9.60
N GLU A 163 -5.14 9.41 8.33
CA GLU A 163 -3.99 9.63 7.47
C GLU A 163 -4.15 10.96 6.72
N ASN A 164 -3.04 11.66 6.56
CA ASN A 164 -2.95 12.72 5.57
C ASN A 164 -2.53 12.09 4.25
N VAL A 165 -3.15 12.48 3.15
CA VAL A 165 -2.93 11.88 1.83
C VAL A 165 -2.28 12.90 0.90
N LEU A 166 -1.03 12.63 0.52
CA LEU A 166 -0.28 13.41 -0.44
C LEU A 166 -0.26 12.67 -1.78
N CYS A 167 -0.82 13.28 -2.81
CA CYS A 167 -0.80 12.74 -4.16
C CYS A 167 0.08 13.60 -5.06
N ALA A 168 0.94 12.94 -5.85
CA ALA A 168 1.77 13.56 -6.87
C ALA A 168 1.46 12.94 -8.24
N GLU A 169 0.92 13.72 -9.14
CA GLU A 169 0.81 13.34 -10.55
C GLU A 169 2.21 13.33 -11.17
N LEU A 170 2.58 12.18 -11.71
CA LEU A 170 3.91 11.95 -12.26
C LEU A 170 3.87 11.81 -13.77
N ARG A 171 4.89 12.35 -14.42
CA ARG A 171 5.25 12.04 -15.80
C ARG A 171 6.63 11.42 -15.82
N MET A 172 6.75 10.20 -16.35
CA MET A 172 8.04 9.55 -16.54
C MET A 172 8.83 10.26 -17.64
N THR A 173 10.03 10.74 -17.34
CA THR A 173 10.85 11.53 -18.27
C THR A 173 11.83 10.70 -19.10
N GLY A 174 11.80 9.41 -18.97
CA GLY A 174 12.62 8.45 -19.70
C GLY A 174 12.07 7.05 -19.55
N SER A 175 12.94 6.07 -19.62
CA SER A 175 12.55 4.70 -19.39
C SER A 175 12.61 4.33 -17.91
N PHE A 176 11.81 3.35 -17.53
CA PHE A 176 11.86 2.74 -16.20
C PHE A 176 11.68 1.24 -16.29
N ILE A 177 12.09 0.54 -15.26
CA ILE A 177 11.87 -0.88 -15.09
C ILE A 177 11.80 -1.23 -13.60
N VAL A 178 10.79 -2.01 -13.24
CA VAL A 178 10.81 -2.85 -12.06
C VAL A 178 10.83 -4.28 -12.59
N ARG A 179 11.86 -5.05 -12.29
CA ARG A 179 12.08 -6.32 -12.99
C ARG A 179 11.08 -7.37 -12.57
N ARG A 180 10.47 -8.02 -13.55
CA ARG A 180 9.83 -9.32 -13.44
C ARG A 180 10.65 -10.30 -14.26
N TYR A 181 11.13 -11.36 -13.63
CA TYR A 181 11.89 -12.38 -14.32
C TYR A 181 10.95 -13.28 -15.13
N THR A 182 11.31 -13.59 -16.36
CA THR A 182 10.49 -14.39 -17.28
C THR A 182 10.50 -15.88 -16.95
N SER A 183 11.39 -16.35 -16.07
CA SER A 183 11.40 -17.72 -15.57
C SER A 183 10.14 -18.15 -14.82
N ASP A 184 9.31 -17.19 -14.42
CA ASP A 184 8.04 -17.43 -13.72
C ASP A 184 6.83 -17.50 -14.69
N VAL A 185 7.04 -17.18 -15.96
CA VAL A 185 6.06 -17.38 -17.03
C VAL A 185 6.40 -18.70 -17.70
N ALA A 186 5.46 -19.64 -17.70
CA ALA A 186 5.56 -21.02 -18.20
C ALA A 186 6.69 -21.23 -19.20
N VAL A 187 7.57 -22.17 -18.90
CA VAL A 187 8.74 -22.57 -19.70
C VAL A 187 8.30 -22.83 -21.13
N ASP A 188 8.30 -21.78 -21.96
CA ASP A 188 8.38 -21.95 -23.39
C ASP A 188 9.81 -22.39 -23.66
N GLU A 189 9.99 -23.59 -24.17
CA GLU A 189 11.29 -24.17 -24.50
C GLU A 189 12.07 -23.33 -25.53
N ASP A 190 11.43 -22.33 -26.11
CA ASP A 190 12.00 -21.37 -27.05
C ASP A 190 12.49 -20.13 -26.29
N LYS A 191 13.78 -20.11 -25.93
CA LYS A 191 14.49 -19.02 -25.24
C LYS A 191 14.60 -17.72 -26.06
N SER A 192 13.60 -17.39 -26.88
CA SER A 192 13.62 -16.21 -27.76
C SER A 192 13.10 -14.91 -27.11
N GLY A 193 12.58 -14.99 -25.88
CA GLY A 193 12.05 -13.85 -25.13
C GLY A 193 13.12 -13.04 -24.37
N PRO A 194 12.78 -11.85 -23.86
CA PRO A 194 13.66 -11.06 -23.01
C PRO A 194 13.93 -11.77 -21.67
N ASP A 195 15.13 -11.60 -21.11
CA ASP A 195 15.53 -12.17 -19.82
C ASP A 195 14.67 -11.62 -18.65
N TYR A 196 14.21 -10.38 -18.78
CA TYR A 196 13.30 -9.76 -17.83
C TYR A 196 12.49 -8.64 -18.48
N CYS A 197 11.28 -8.43 -17.97
CA CYS A 197 10.35 -7.39 -18.39
C CYS A 197 10.03 -6.43 -17.26
N ALA A 198 9.41 -5.31 -17.62
CA ALA A 198 8.80 -4.44 -16.63
C ALA A 198 7.66 -5.18 -15.92
N LEU A 199 7.54 -4.94 -14.61
CA LEU A 199 6.47 -5.49 -13.80
C LEU A 199 5.14 -4.89 -14.23
N GLU A 200 4.13 -5.74 -14.37
CA GLU A 200 2.77 -5.38 -14.74
C GLU A 200 1.78 -5.88 -13.68
N ASN A 201 0.65 -5.19 -13.57
CA ASN A 201 -0.49 -5.69 -12.79
C ASN A 201 -1.29 -6.75 -13.58
N GLY A 202 -2.33 -7.30 -12.96
CA GLY A 202 -3.19 -8.31 -13.58
C GLY A 202 -3.92 -7.83 -14.86
N ASN A 203 -3.96 -6.53 -15.12
CA ASN A 203 -4.52 -5.94 -16.34
C ASN A 203 -3.47 -5.71 -17.43
N GLY A 204 -2.22 -6.12 -17.21
CA GLY A 204 -1.11 -5.92 -18.15
C GLY A 204 -0.61 -4.48 -18.20
N ARG A 205 -0.88 -3.68 -17.18
CA ARG A 205 -0.36 -2.31 -17.09
C ARG A 205 0.91 -2.26 -16.27
N PRO A 206 1.95 -1.54 -16.75
CA PRO A 206 3.18 -1.38 -16.01
C PRO A 206 2.95 -0.69 -14.66
N VAL A 207 3.63 -1.16 -13.62
CA VAL A 207 3.47 -0.62 -12.27
C VAL A 207 4.79 -0.32 -11.60
N LEU A 208 4.75 0.70 -10.75
CA LEU A 208 5.77 1.00 -9.74
C LEU A 208 5.21 0.59 -8.38
N PRO A 209 5.65 -0.52 -7.79
CA PRO A 209 5.06 -1.05 -6.57
C PRO A 209 5.36 -0.15 -5.36
N GLY A 210 4.45 -0.10 -4.40
CA GLY A 210 4.62 0.66 -3.16
C GLY A 210 5.87 0.24 -2.36
N THR A 211 6.33 -1.00 -2.52
CA THR A 211 7.63 -1.46 -1.96
C THR A 211 8.81 -0.75 -2.61
N GLY A 212 8.77 -0.54 -3.92
CA GLY A 212 9.78 0.19 -4.67
C GLY A 212 9.84 1.66 -4.26
N TRP A 213 8.68 2.31 -4.15
CA TRP A 213 8.57 3.68 -3.65
C TRP A 213 9.11 3.82 -2.24
N ALA A 214 8.63 3.00 -1.30
CA ALA A 214 9.09 3.05 0.09
C ALA A 214 10.61 2.84 0.20
N GLY A 215 11.17 1.90 -0.57
CA GLY A 215 12.61 1.66 -0.61
C GLY A 215 13.39 2.86 -1.15
N ALA A 216 12.91 3.47 -2.24
CA ALA A 216 13.54 4.64 -2.86
C ALA A 216 13.54 5.85 -1.90
N PHE A 217 12.39 6.17 -1.31
CA PHE A 217 12.28 7.27 -0.35
C PHE A 217 13.12 7.02 0.90
N ARG A 218 13.03 5.83 1.52
CA ARG A 218 13.84 5.50 2.70
C ARG A 218 15.33 5.69 2.45
N HIS A 219 15.82 5.17 1.33
CA HIS A 219 17.23 5.28 0.98
C HIS A 219 17.62 6.73 0.73
N HIS A 220 16.81 7.49 -0.03
CA HIS A 220 17.10 8.88 -0.35
C HIS A 220 17.08 9.79 0.88
N MET A 221 16.06 9.67 1.74
CA MET A 221 15.98 10.42 3.00
C MET A 221 17.18 10.15 3.92
N ARG A 222 17.69 8.91 3.96
CA ARG A 222 18.92 8.58 4.68
C ARG A 222 20.14 9.24 4.08
N ALA A 223 20.29 9.20 2.74
CA ALA A 223 21.39 9.84 2.05
C ALA A 223 21.40 11.37 2.28
N MET A 224 20.24 12.02 2.24
CA MET A 224 20.10 13.43 2.61
C MET A 224 20.58 13.70 4.04
N LEU A 225 20.23 12.84 5.01
CA LEU A 225 20.72 12.97 6.39
C LEU A 225 22.24 12.77 6.48
N ASP A 226 22.82 11.86 5.71
CA ASP A 226 24.27 11.67 5.65
C ASP A 226 24.98 12.91 5.17
N GLU A 227 24.47 13.53 4.09
CA GLU A 227 25.01 14.77 3.53
C GLU A 227 24.86 15.97 4.47
N MET A 228 23.78 16.04 5.23
CA MET A 228 23.54 17.09 6.24
C MET A 228 24.29 16.86 7.55
N GLY A 229 25.03 15.77 7.70
CA GLY A 229 25.70 15.41 8.96
C GLY A 229 24.74 14.94 10.04
N GLY A 230 23.61 14.33 9.65
CA GLY A 230 22.58 13.82 10.57
C GLY A 230 23.11 12.77 11.53
N THR A 231 22.59 12.79 12.76
CA THR A 231 22.99 11.88 13.84
C THR A 231 22.53 10.43 13.57
N ALA A 232 23.14 9.46 14.23
CA ALA A 232 22.71 8.06 14.16
C ALA A 232 21.26 7.88 14.62
N GLN A 233 20.82 8.67 15.62
CA GLN A 233 19.44 8.65 16.08
C GLN A 233 18.46 9.13 14.99
N GLN A 234 18.73 10.25 14.32
CA GLN A 234 17.88 10.74 13.24
C GLN A 234 17.76 9.72 12.08
N LYS A 235 18.86 9.02 11.75
CA LYS A 235 18.84 7.94 10.75
C LYS A 235 18.00 6.75 11.20
N ALA A 236 18.08 6.37 12.47
CA ALA A 236 17.25 5.32 13.07
C ALA A 236 15.76 5.72 13.06
N ASP A 237 15.45 6.98 13.39
CA ASP A 237 14.09 7.52 13.40
C ASP A 237 13.49 7.53 11.98
N VAL A 238 14.26 7.93 10.97
CA VAL A 238 13.83 7.83 9.56
C VAL A 238 13.55 6.38 9.15
N ASN A 239 14.43 5.43 9.52
CA ASN A 239 14.18 4.02 9.27
C ASN A 239 12.88 3.54 9.92
N ALA A 240 12.61 4.00 11.13
CA ALA A 240 11.40 3.66 11.88
C ALA A 240 10.10 4.16 11.21
N LEU A 241 10.16 5.20 10.37
CA LEU A 241 9.00 5.65 9.59
C LEU A 241 8.50 4.60 8.60
N PHE A 242 9.40 3.78 8.09
CA PHE A 242 9.08 2.72 7.12
C PHE A 242 8.73 1.38 7.77
N GLY A 243 8.73 1.34 9.09
CA GLY A 243 8.47 0.15 9.89
C GLY A 243 9.68 -0.79 9.94
N TYR A 244 9.75 -1.55 11.00
CA TYR A 244 10.74 -2.62 11.17
C TYR A 244 10.15 -3.77 11.98
N SER A 245 10.73 -4.94 11.76
CA SER A 245 10.52 -6.11 12.60
C SER A 245 11.91 -6.64 12.94
N ASP A 246 12.27 -6.58 14.20
CA ASP A 246 13.45 -7.26 14.72
C ASP A 246 13.06 -8.67 15.17
N ASP A 247 13.99 -9.65 15.09
CA ASP A 247 13.73 -11.09 15.28
C ASP A 247 13.12 -11.44 16.65
N GLY A 248 11.96 -10.93 16.92
CA GLY A 248 11.06 -11.37 18.00
C GLY A 248 10.74 -10.38 19.10
N VAL A 249 11.38 -9.22 19.21
CA VAL A 249 11.20 -8.36 20.39
C VAL A 249 10.54 -7.01 20.09
N LEU A 250 10.88 -6.35 19.02
CA LEU A 250 10.35 -5.02 18.69
C LEU A 250 9.82 -4.98 17.25
N LYS A 251 8.52 -4.75 17.12
CA LYS A 251 7.87 -4.49 15.83
C LYS A 251 7.31 -3.07 15.83
N LYS A 252 7.64 -2.29 14.82
CA LYS A 252 7.06 -0.97 14.60
C LYS A 252 6.35 -0.93 13.26
N ARG A 253 5.05 -0.57 13.29
CA ARG A 253 4.28 -0.35 12.07
C ARG A 253 4.82 0.87 11.34
N SER A 254 4.86 0.82 10.01
CA SER A 254 5.20 1.96 9.17
C SER A 254 4.27 3.15 9.46
N ALA A 255 4.84 4.34 9.57
CA ALA A 255 4.11 5.61 9.65
C ALA A 255 3.71 6.13 8.28
N LEU A 256 4.36 5.63 7.22
CA LEU A 256 4.13 5.96 5.83
C LEU A 256 3.56 4.75 5.09
N ALA A 257 2.59 4.99 4.23
CA ALA A 257 2.16 4.01 3.24
C ALA A 257 2.33 4.58 1.84
N PHE A 258 2.79 3.72 0.92
CA PHE A 258 2.98 4.06 -0.49
C PHE A 258 2.10 3.13 -1.31
N ASP A 259 1.16 3.70 -2.05
CA ASP A 259 0.30 2.91 -2.92
C ASP A 259 1.08 2.51 -4.18
N GLU A 260 0.66 1.43 -4.85
CA GLU A 260 1.18 1.04 -6.15
C GLU A 260 0.78 2.10 -7.18
N THR A 261 1.71 2.51 -8.02
CA THR A 261 1.46 3.47 -9.09
C THR A 261 1.35 2.75 -10.42
N GLU A 262 0.16 2.72 -11.00
CA GLU A 262 -0.05 2.24 -12.36
C GLU A 262 0.39 3.31 -13.35
N ILE A 263 1.12 2.91 -14.40
CA ILE A 263 1.62 3.83 -15.42
C ILE A 263 0.81 3.63 -16.72
N SER A 264 0.23 4.70 -17.20
CA SER A 264 -0.54 4.74 -18.45
C SER A 264 0.17 5.61 -19.51
N GLY A 265 -0.13 5.39 -20.78
CA GLY A 265 0.36 6.21 -21.90
C GLY A 265 1.85 6.02 -22.26
N GLY A 266 2.53 5.06 -21.65
CA GLY A 266 3.90 4.68 -21.99
C GLY A 266 3.96 3.63 -23.10
N GLN A 267 5.17 3.32 -23.56
CA GLN A 267 5.44 2.29 -24.56
C GLN A 267 6.50 1.30 -24.05
N ALA A 268 6.22 0.01 -24.22
CA ALA A 268 7.22 -1.02 -23.99
C ALA A 268 8.20 -1.08 -25.18
N TYR A 269 9.48 -1.24 -24.90
CA TYR A 269 10.47 -1.55 -25.91
C TYR A 269 11.53 -2.52 -25.41
N THR A 270 12.00 -3.37 -26.30
CA THR A 270 13.01 -4.38 -26.00
C THR A 270 14.40 -3.86 -26.39
N LEU A 271 15.34 -4.04 -25.50
CA LEU A 271 16.71 -3.62 -25.67
C LEU A 271 17.67 -4.73 -25.30
N THR A 272 18.46 -5.17 -26.29
CA THR A 272 19.54 -6.13 -26.07
C THR A 272 20.85 -5.41 -25.83
N ARG A 273 21.56 -5.77 -24.79
CA ARG A 273 22.83 -5.20 -24.37
C ARG A 273 23.83 -6.32 -24.08
N ASN A 274 25.12 -5.98 -24.17
CA ASN A 274 26.20 -6.83 -23.68
C ASN A 274 27.06 -6.08 -22.67
N ALA A 275 27.70 -6.79 -21.77
CA ALA A 275 28.73 -6.23 -20.94
C ALA A 275 30.07 -6.23 -21.71
N LEU A 276 30.79 -5.12 -21.62
CA LEU A 276 32.12 -4.98 -22.14
C LEU A 276 33.15 -5.16 -21.03
N ASP A 277 34.19 -5.91 -21.32
CA ASP A 277 35.32 -6.02 -20.42
C ASP A 277 36.06 -4.67 -20.36
N ARG A 278 36.28 -4.20 -19.16
CA ARG A 278 36.83 -2.84 -18.89
C ARG A 278 38.25 -2.68 -19.43
N PHE A 279 39.04 -3.75 -19.50
CA PHE A 279 40.43 -3.69 -19.86
C PHE A 279 40.66 -3.92 -21.35
N THR A 280 39.94 -4.86 -21.92
CA THR A 280 40.08 -5.25 -23.32
C THR A 280 39.15 -4.52 -24.26
N ALA A 281 38.11 -3.85 -23.72
CA ALA A 281 36.99 -3.27 -24.47
C ALA A 281 36.24 -4.29 -25.35
N GLY A 282 36.54 -5.57 -25.19
CA GLY A 282 35.87 -6.67 -25.85
C GLY A 282 34.60 -7.08 -25.13
N THR A 283 33.72 -7.83 -25.80
CA THR A 283 32.50 -8.39 -25.21
C THR A 283 32.85 -9.42 -24.16
N ALA A 284 32.32 -9.28 -22.94
CA ALA A 284 32.43 -10.31 -21.92
C ALA A 284 31.64 -11.57 -22.35
N SER A 285 32.21 -12.75 -22.15
CA SER A 285 31.59 -14.03 -22.52
C SER A 285 30.27 -14.23 -21.74
N LYS A 286 29.23 -14.66 -22.41
CA LYS A 286 27.89 -14.93 -21.84
C LYS A 286 27.24 -13.74 -21.13
N ALA A 287 27.56 -12.51 -21.55
CA ALA A 287 27.10 -11.29 -20.94
C ALA A 287 26.07 -10.54 -21.80
N LEU A 288 25.46 -11.20 -22.78
CA LEU A 288 24.34 -10.66 -23.54
C LEU A 288 23.08 -10.83 -22.69
N TYR A 289 22.33 -9.74 -22.57
CA TYR A 289 21.02 -9.75 -21.91
C TYR A 289 20.02 -8.84 -22.62
N THR A 290 18.78 -9.27 -22.63
CA THR A 290 17.68 -8.57 -23.27
C THR A 290 16.65 -8.16 -22.23
N SER A 291 16.30 -6.89 -22.21
CA SER A 291 15.31 -6.35 -21.29
C SER A 291 14.15 -5.70 -22.04
N CYS A 292 12.93 -5.93 -21.57
CA CYS A 292 11.74 -5.20 -22.01
C CYS A 292 11.41 -4.14 -20.97
N VAL A 293 11.61 -2.89 -21.33
CA VAL A 293 11.43 -1.72 -20.47
C VAL A 293 10.26 -0.86 -20.91
N GLN A 294 9.75 -0.05 -20.00
CA GLN A 294 8.72 0.95 -20.31
C GLN A 294 9.37 2.32 -20.52
N GLN A 295 8.89 3.06 -21.51
CA GLN A 295 9.34 4.43 -21.78
C GLN A 295 8.17 5.40 -21.69
N GLY A 296 8.36 6.48 -20.94
CA GLY A 296 7.35 7.51 -20.74
C GLY A 296 6.16 6.99 -19.94
N GLY A 297 5.07 7.73 -20.02
CA GLY A 297 3.83 7.44 -19.32
C GLY A 297 3.59 8.35 -18.13
N GLN A 298 2.41 8.21 -17.54
CA GLN A 298 1.91 9.01 -16.44
C GLN A 298 1.31 8.10 -15.37
N GLY A 299 1.36 8.52 -14.12
CA GLY A 299 0.74 7.82 -13.01
C GLY A 299 0.69 8.70 -11.76
N THR A 300 -0.01 8.26 -10.73
CA THR A 300 -0.16 8.99 -9.48
C THR A 300 0.58 8.27 -8.36
N LEU A 301 1.58 8.93 -7.79
CA LEU A 301 2.19 8.50 -6.54
C LEU A 301 1.31 8.97 -5.37
N THR A 302 0.80 8.04 -4.59
CA THR A 302 0.04 8.34 -3.37
C THR A 302 0.85 7.94 -2.15
N ILE A 303 1.12 8.92 -1.30
CA ILE A 303 1.80 8.75 -0.01
C ILE A 303 0.80 9.06 1.10
N ARG A 304 0.61 8.12 2.01
CA ARG A 304 -0.27 8.30 3.17
C ARG A 304 0.58 8.43 4.42
N LEU A 305 0.36 9.52 5.14
CA LEU A 305 1.05 9.84 6.37
C LEU A 305 0.09 9.61 7.53
N ARG A 306 0.40 8.65 8.40
CA ARG A 306 -0.39 8.43 9.61
C ARG A 306 -0.27 9.65 10.52
N ARG A 307 -1.42 10.22 10.92
CA ARG A 307 -1.46 11.41 11.78
C ARG A 307 -0.73 11.18 13.10
N GLY A 308 -0.04 12.20 13.59
CA GLY A 308 0.75 12.15 14.81
C GLY A 308 1.97 11.23 14.79
N ALA A 309 2.29 10.61 13.64
CA ALA A 309 3.37 9.64 13.56
C ALA A 309 4.70 10.20 13.06
N LEU A 310 4.69 11.38 12.46
CA LEU A 310 5.87 12.09 11.96
C LEU A 310 6.00 13.42 12.68
N ASP A 311 7.21 13.76 13.11
CA ASP A 311 7.53 15.12 13.56
C ASP A 311 7.68 16.09 12.37
N VAL A 312 7.82 17.37 12.66
CA VAL A 312 7.93 18.43 11.64
C VAL A 312 9.15 18.21 10.74
N PHE A 313 10.29 17.87 11.32
CA PHE A 313 11.52 17.63 10.55
C PHE A 313 11.38 16.44 9.59
N GLN A 314 10.78 15.36 10.03
CA GLN A 314 10.53 14.17 9.22
C GLN A 314 9.57 14.46 8.07
N ARG A 315 8.54 15.28 8.31
CA ARG A 315 7.61 15.73 7.25
C ARG A 315 8.30 16.63 6.22
N GLN A 316 9.15 17.55 6.67
CA GLN A 316 9.95 18.39 5.77
C GLN A 316 10.96 17.58 4.96
N LEU A 317 11.62 16.60 5.58
CA LEU A 317 12.54 15.70 4.90
C LEU A 317 11.84 14.86 3.82
N LEU A 318 10.63 14.37 4.11
CA LEU A 318 9.80 13.68 3.11
C LEU A 318 9.43 14.62 1.94
N GLY A 319 9.04 15.85 2.24
CA GLY A 319 8.73 16.86 1.22
C GLY A 319 9.94 17.20 0.36
N ALA A 320 11.11 17.34 0.97
CA ALA A 320 12.36 17.57 0.24
C ALA A 320 12.71 16.39 -0.68
N ALA A 321 12.54 15.15 -0.20
CA ALA A 321 12.73 13.95 -1.03
C ALA A 321 11.74 13.90 -2.21
N LEU A 322 10.52 14.40 -2.05
CA LEU A 322 9.55 14.51 -3.14
C LEU A 322 9.95 15.58 -4.17
N LEU A 323 10.50 16.70 -3.72
CA LEU A 323 11.05 17.70 -4.63
C LEU A 323 12.29 17.19 -5.39
N ASP A 324 13.08 16.35 -4.74
CA ASP A 324 14.20 15.68 -5.39
C ASP A 324 13.77 14.64 -6.43
N LEU A 325 12.61 14.01 -6.25
CA LEU A 325 11.99 13.19 -7.29
C LEU A 325 11.66 14.03 -8.52
N ASP A 326 11.06 15.20 -8.34
CA ASP A 326 10.74 16.14 -9.44
C ASP A 326 11.98 16.61 -10.20
N ARG A 327 13.08 16.78 -9.49
CA ARG A 327 14.36 17.21 -10.06
C ARG A 327 15.20 16.06 -10.63
N GLY A 328 14.76 14.81 -10.44
CA GLY A 328 15.43 13.61 -10.92
C GLY A 328 16.62 13.15 -10.06
N TYR A 329 16.79 13.69 -8.85
CA TYR A 329 17.78 13.20 -7.88
C TYR A 329 17.32 11.93 -7.17
N LEU A 330 16.02 11.81 -6.88
CA LEU A 330 15.41 10.57 -6.48
C LEU A 330 14.87 9.83 -7.70
N THR A 331 15.23 8.57 -7.85
CA THR A 331 14.80 7.71 -8.94
C THR A 331 14.18 6.43 -8.41
N VAL A 332 13.25 5.82 -9.15
CA VAL A 332 12.51 4.62 -8.74
C VAL A 332 12.72 3.45 -9.71
N GLY A 333 12.69 2.25 -9.18
CA GLY A 333 12.88 1.03 -9.95
C GLY A 333 14.34 0.61 -10.08
N GLY A 334 14.64 -0.20 -11.09
CA GLY A 334 15.97 -0.71 -11.37
C GLY A 334 16.74 0.11 -12.41
N GLU A 335 18.02 -0.18 -12.53
CA GLU A 335 18.92 0.41 -13.54
C GLU A 335 19.03 1.95 -13.46
N ASN A 336 18.95 2.50 -12.26
CA ASN A 336 19.05 3.94 -12.02
C ASN A 336 20.40 4.51 -12.46
N SER A 337 21.48 3.73 -12.32
CA SER A 337 22.84 4.13 -12.73
C SER A 337 22.99 4.35 -14.24
N VAL A 338 22.05 3.83 -15.05
CA VAL A 338 22.02 4.06 -16.51
C VAL A 338 20.92 5.03 -16.93
N GLY A 339 20.41 5.81 -15.97
CA GLY A 339 19.50 6.93 -16.22
C GLY A 339 18.02 6.59 -16.25
N ARG A 340 17.62 5.39 -15.75
CA ARG A 340 16.22 4.98 -15.68
C ARG A 340 15.53 5.46 -14.41
N GLY A 341 14.19 5.45 -14.43
CA GLY A 341 13.36 5.69 -13.24
C GLY A 341 13.20 7.14 -12.83
N ARG A 342 13.42 8.09 -13.74
CA ARG A 342 13.22 9.53 -13.51
C ARG A 342 11.76 9.90 -13.80
N ALA A 343 11.23 10.79 -12.97
CA ALA A 343 9.90 11.36 -13.14
C ALA A 343 9.92 12.87 -12.85
N THR A 344 8.94 13.59 -13.37
CA THR A 344 8.62 14.95 -12.97
C THR A 344 7.22 15.00 -12.40
N ILE A 345 7.00 15.87 -11.43
CA ILE A 345 5.70 16.09 -10.82
C ILE A 345 4.95 17.14 -11.65
N THR A 346 3.76 16.82 -12.13
CA THR A 346 2.94 17.73 -12.91
C THR A 346 1.85 18.42 -12.07
N ALA A 347 1.40 17.78 -11.01
CA ALA A 347 0.45 18.34 -10.03
C ALA A 347 0.67 17.70 -8.67
N LEU A 348 0.31 18.43 -7.61
CA LEU A 348 0.32 17.97 -6.23
C LEU A 348 -1.03 18.25 -5.58
N THR A 349 -1.48 17.35 -4.72
CA THR A 349 -2.59 17.59 -3.80
C THR A 349 -2.26 17.08 -2.41
N LEU A 350 -2.76 17.76 -1.38
CA LEU A 350 -2.69 17.32 0.01
C LEU A 350 -4.11 17.26 0.55
N ASN A 351 -4.55 16.08 1.00
CA ASN A 351 -5.92 15.82 1.44
C ASN A 351 -6.99 16.24 0.39
N GLY A 352 -6.68 16.05 -0.90
CA GLY A 352 -7.55 16.42 -2.02
C GLY A 352 -7.49 17.90 -2.44
N TYR A 353 -6.81 18.76 -1.70
CA TYR A 353 -6.63 20.16 -2.05
C TYR A 353 -5.38 20.37 -2.91
N PRO A 354 -5.48 21.14 -4.02
CA PRO A 354 -4.32 21.46 -4.86
C PRO A 354 -3.22 22.17 -4.07
N LEU A 355 -1.97 21.80 -4.36
CA LEU A 355 -0.80 22.32 -3.67
C LEU A 355 0.27 22.73 -4.69
N GLN A 356 0.88 23.90 -4.51
CA GLN A 356 2.03 24.30 -5.31
C GLN A 356 3.31 23.66 -4.75
N LYS A 357 4.28 23.37 -5.64
CA LYS A 357 5.53 22.73 -5.23
C LYS A 357 6.33 23.59 -4.24
N GLU A 358 6.28 24.89 -4.41
CA GLU A 358 6.94 25.88 -3.58
C GLU A 358 6.40 25.87 -2.14
N ASP A 359 5.13 25.55 -1.98
CA ASP A 359 4.45 25.54 -0.69
C ASP A 359 4.50 24.17 0.02
N LEU A 360 5.03 23.14 -0.66
CA LEU A 360 4.99 21.75 -0.16
C LEU A 360 5.56 21.58 1.25
N LEU A 361 6.73 22.17 1.52
CA LEU A 361 7.38 22.03 2.83
C LEU A 361 6.60 22.75 3.92
N HIS A 362 6.02 23.90 3.62
CA HIS A 362 5.18 24.63 4.54
C HIS A 362 3.87 23.88 4.82
N ALA A 363 3.18 23.42 3.78
CA ALA A 363 1.93 22.67 3.91
C ALA A 363 2.12 21.40 4.74
N LEU A 364 3.21 20.66 4.56
CA LEU A 364 3.52 19.48 5.38
C LEU A 364 3.86 19.84 6.84
N THR A 365 4.34 21.04 7.12
CA THR A 365 4.55 21.53 8.49
C THR A 365 3.23 21.80 9.20
N GLU A 366 2.25 22.37 8.49
CA GLU A 366 0.98 22.83 9.03
C GLU A 366 -0.14 21.76 9.07
N VAL A 367 0.01 20.68 8.30
CA VAL A 367 -1.05 19.68 8.04
C VAL A 367 -1.63 19.01 9.30
N GLU A 368 -0.95 19.10 10.44
CA GLU A 368 -1.38 18.52 11.73
C GLU A 368 -1.59 19.57 12.83
N LYS A 369 -1.53 20.84 12.49
CA LYS A 369 -1.93 21.93 13.39
C LYS A 369 -3.42 22.18 13.31
#